data_d5e4cdfb84631ca93c1802e70fbc05e1
#
_entry.id   d5e4cdfb84631ca93c1802e70fbc05e1
#
_cell.length_a   1.000
_cell.length_b   1.000
_cell.length_c   1.000
_cell.angle_alpha   90.00
_cell.angle_beta   90.00
_cell.angle_gamma   90.00
#
_symmetry.space_group_name_H-M   'P 1'
#
loop_
_entity.id
_entity.type
_entity.pdbx_description
1 polymer ?
#
loop_
_entity_poly.entity_id
_entity_poly.type
_entity_poly.pdbx_seq_one_letter_code
_entity_poly.pdbx_strand_id
1 'polypeptide(L)'
;MAEKMIVKELDQVVVRFSGDSGDGMQLAGNLFSTISATVGNDISTFPDYPADIRAPQGSLTGVSGFQVHIGAGKVFTPGDQCDVLVAMNAAALKTQYKFAKSTACIIIDTDCFQKSDLEKAAFKTDNPIEEMGIKNDVIAAPISQMVKDCLADSGMDNKSMLKCRNMFALGLVCWLFNRDLTIAENFLREKFAKKPAIAEANIKVIHAGYDYGHNTHSSVAHTYRIESKTTVPGKYMDITGNKATAYGFIAAAEKAGLKLYLGSYPITPATDVLHELSKHKSLGVVTVQCEDEIAGCASAVGASYAGALAVTSTSGPGICLKSEAMNLAVIMELPLVVLDVQRGGPATGLPTKSEQTDLLQVLFGRNGESPMPVLAATSPTDCFEAAFEASKIALEHMTPVVLLTDAFVANGSAAWKLPKLADYPAINPPYVPAELKGSWTPYQRNEDGVRYWAIPGQEGFTHILGGLEKDNATGAISTNPENHHLMTQLRQQKIDKIQVPDVVVEGDKDDAELLIVGFGGTYGHLHAAMDEMRAEGKKVALAHFKFINPLPANTAEVMKKYPKVVVAEQNMGQFAGYLRMKVDGFVPYQYNEVKGQPFVVNELVAAFTEILNK
;
A
#
# COMPACT_ATOMS: atom_id res chain seq x y z
N MET A 1 21.03 46.14 0.64
CA MET A 1 19.58 45.84 0.61
C MET A 1 19.46 44.32 0.49
N ALA A 2 18.85 43.65 1.48
CA ALA A 2 18.62 42.22 1.35
C ALA A 2 17.69 42.03 0.13
N GLU A 3 18.12 41.29 -0.86
CA GLU A 3 17.25 40.88 -1.98
C GLU A 3 16.05 40.15 -1.38
N LYS A 4 14.85 40.64 -1.71
CA LYS A 4 13.62 40.07 -1.21
C LYS A 4 13.47 38.69 -1.86
N MET A 5 13.59 37.63 -1.07
CA MET A 5 13.44 36.27 -1.57
C MET A 5 12.11 36.10 -2.30
N ILE A 6 12.16 35.57 -3.52
CA ILE A 6 10.96 35.37 -4.36
C ILE A 6 10.32 34.05 -3.91
N VAL A 7 9.04 34.11 -3.54
CA VAL A 7 8.23 32.92 -3.30
C VAL A 7 7.54 32.52 -4.60
N LYS A 8 7.83 31.34 -5.12
CA LYS A 8 7.13 30.76 -6.27
C LYS A 8 5.98 29.89 -5.81
N GLU A 9 4.80 30.16 -6.32
CA GLU A 9 3.65 29.28 -6.11
C GLU A 9 3.71 28.10 -7.09
N LEU A 10 3.47 26.90 -6.55
CA LEU A 10 3.45 25.64 -7.31
C LEU A 10 2.13 24.92 -7.04
N ASP A 11 1.60 24.27 -8.08
CA ASP A 11 0.44 23.40 -7.96
C ASP A 11 0.82 22.04 -7.35
N GLN A 12 2.03 21.56 -7.60
CA GLN A 12 2.55 20.30 -7.07
C GLN A 12 4.07 20.28 -7.01
N VAL A 13 4.62 19.43 -6.18
CA VAL A 13 6.06 19.21 -6.04
C VAL A 13 6.38 17.81 -5.58
N VAL A 14 7.47 17.26 -6.04
CA VAL A 14 8.00 15.97 -5.61
C VAL A 14 9.34 16.16 -4.91
N VAL A 15 9.45 15.68 -3.67
CA VAL A 15 10.68 15.71 -2.87
C VAL A 15 11.14 14.29 -2.60
N ARG A 16 12.41 14.00 -2.86
CA ARG A 16 13.01 12.69 -2.59
C ARG A 16 14.13 12.82 -1.56
N PHE A 17 13.97 12.16 -0.42
CA PHE A 17 14.97 12.03 0.63
C PHE A 17 15.74 10.73 0.42
N SER A 18 17.08 10.77 0.45
CA SER A 18 17.91 9.59 0.24
C SER A 18 19.19 9.60 1.06
N GLY A 19 19.58 8.41 1.53
CA GLY A 19 20.75 8.18 2.38
C GLY A 19 20.87 6.70 2.69
N ASP A 20 21.78 6.33 3.60
CA ASP A 20 21.86 4.94 4.06
C ASP A 20 20.63 4.54 4.88
N SER A 21 20.36 3.25 4.96
CA SER A 21 19.24 2.69 5.74
C SER A 21 19.21 3.16 7.20
N GLY A 22 20.34 3.54 7.79
CA GLY A 22 20.47 4.06 9.15
C GLY A 22 20.35 5.59 9.30
N ASP A 23 20.30 6.34 8.21
CA ASP A 23 20.33 7.81 8.21
C ASP A 23 18.97 8.46 8.57
N GLY A 24 17.91 7.65 8.72
CA GLY A 24 16.59 8.13 9.11
C GLY A 24 15.82 8.87 8.02
N MET A 25 16.12 8.63 6.74
CA MET A 25 15.44 9.28 5.62
C MET A 25 13.95 8.95 5.55
N GLN A 26 13.57 7.73 5.94
CA GLN A 26 12.16 7.34 6.08
C GLN A 26 11.42 8.23 7.12
N LEU A 27 12.08 8.57 8.24
CA LEU A 27 11.50 9.43 9.26
C LEU A 27 11.36 10.88 8.77
N ALA A 28 12.38 11.41 8.09
CA ALA A 28 12.34 12.76 7.53
C ALA A 28 11.22 12.90 6.48
N GLY A 29 11.12 11.93 5.55
CA GLY A 29 10.08 11.89 4.53
C GLY A 29 8.67 11.78 5.13
N ASN A 30 8.46 10.87 6.09
CA ASN A 30 7.18 10.73 6.78
C ASN A 30 6.77 12.01 7.55
N LEU A 31 7.72 12.69 8.19
CA LEU A 31 7.43 13.97 8.85
C LEU A 31 7.05 15.06 7.86
N PHE A 32 7.78 15.15 6.74
CA PHE A 32 7.47 16.13 5.70
C PHE A 32 6.09 15.87 5.05
N SER A 33 5.75 14.61 4.81
CA SER A 33 4.43 14.18 4.36
C SER A 33 3.34 14.57 5.36
N THR A 34 3.53 14.25 6.66
CA THR A 34 2.57 14.58 7.72
C THR A 34 2.38 16.10 7.88
N ILE A 35 3.47 16.90 7.84
CA ILE A 35 3.39 18.36 7.86
C ILE A 35 2.53 18.86 6.69
N SER A 36 2.78 18.34 5.49
CA SER A 36 2.08 18.77 4.28
C SER A 36 0.60 18.38 4.28
N ALA A 37 0.28 17.17 4.72
CA ALA A 37 -1.10 16.73 4.88
C ALA A 37 -1.86 17.55 5.94
N THR A 38 -1.20 17.93 7.03
CA THR A 38 -1.82 18.71 8.11
C THR A 38 -2.19 20.13 7.67
N VAL A 39 -1.42 20.73 6.76
CA VAL A 39 -1.79 22.04 6.17
C VAL A 39 -2.79 21.92 5.01
N GLY A 40 -3.29 20.71 4.74
CA GLY A 40 -4.38 20.45 3.81
C GLY A 40 -3.95 20.12 2.37
N ASN A 41 -2.66 19.90 2.12
CA ASN A 41 -2.23 19.40 0.82
C ASN A 41 -2.61 17.92 0.66
N ASP A 42 -2.91 17.51 -0.56
CA ASP A 42 -2.95 16.09 -0.89
C ASP A 42 -1.53 15.55 -1.03
N ILE A 43 -1.34 14.30 -0.67
CA ILE A 43 -0.02 13.66 -0.66
C ILE A 43 -0.09 12.25 -1.25
N SER A 44 1.01 11.83 -1.87
CA SER A 44 1.28 10.44 -2.22
C SER A 44 2.74 10.13 -1.95
N THR A 45 3.02 9.05 -1.23
CA THR A 45 4.39 8.71 -0.82
C THR A 45 4.84 7.36 -1.38
N PHE A 46 6.16 7.23 -1.55
CA PHE A 46 6.81 5.98 -1.91
C PHE A 46 8.07 5.77 -1.07
N PRO A 47 8.02 4.90 -0.03
CA PRO A 47 9.20 4.45 0.67
C PRO A 47 9.96 3.42 -0.18
N ASP A 48 11.15 3.77 -0.62
CA ASP A 48 12.04 2.92 -1.41
C ASP A 48 13.12 2.33 -0.48
N TYR A 49 12.90 1.11 -0.03
CA TYR A 49 13.82 0.41 0.85
C TYR A 49 15.02 -0.16 0.08
N PRO A 50 16.21 -0.24 0.71
CA PRO A 50 17.40 -0.75 0.06
C PRO A 50 17.25 -2.22 -0.36
N ALA A 51 17.96 -2.59 -1.41
CA ALA A 51 18.00 -3.98 -1.86
C ALA A 51 18.65 -4.91 -0.82
N ASP A 52 19.63 -4.41 -0.07
CA ASP A 52 20.29 -5.11 1.02
C ASP A 52 20.26 -4.24 2.30
N ILE A 53 19.42 -4.65 3.27
CA ILE A 53 19.27 -3.98 4.57
C ILE A 53 20.55 -4.06 5.42
N ARG A 54 21.44 -5.00 5.14
CA ARG A 54 22.71 -5.21 5.85
C ARG A 54 23.93 -4.74 5.07
N ALA A 55 23.73 -4.02 3.97
CA ALA A 55 24.83 -3.47 3.19
C ALA A 55 25.76 -2.58 4.04
N PRO A 56 27.07 -2.56 3.77
CA PRO A 56 27.98 -1.64 4.42
C PRO A 56 27.57 -0.19 4.20
N GLN A 57 27.72 0.64 5.23
CA GLN A 57 27.39 2.06 5.18
C GLN A 57 28.18 2.78 4.09
N GLY A 58 27.49 3.59 3.27
CA GLY A 58 28.07 4.29 2.12
C GLY A 58 28.18 3.46 0.86
N SER A 59 27.66 2.21 0.85
CA SER A 59 27.63 1.37 -0.36
C SER A 59 26.39 1.63 -1.22
N LEU A 60 26.49 1.40 -2.53
CA LEU A 60 25.39 1.64 -3.47
C LEU A 60 24.13 0.81 -3.18
N THR A 61 24.30 -0.42 -2.67
CA THR A 61 23.19 -1.35 -2.37
C THR A 61 22.45 -1.03 -1.08
N GLY A 62 23.04 -0.22 -0.18
CA GLY A 62 22.48 0.15 1.12
C GLY A 62 21.65 1.45 1.10
N VAL A 63 21.51 2.09 -0.06
CA VAL A 63 20.79 3.35 -0.18
C VAL A 63 19.29 3.12 -0.03
N SER A 64 18.70 3.90 0.89
CA SER A 64 17.25 4.02 1.12
C SER A 64 16.75 5.34 0.56
N GLY A 65 15.54 5.34 -0.01
CA GLY A 65 14.86 6.53 -0.50
C GLY A 65 13.48 6.68 0.10
N PHE A 66 12.99 7.91 0.17
CA PHE A 66 11.59 8.21 0.50
C PHE A 66 11.13 9.36 -0.38
N GLN A 67 10.14 9.12 -1.21
CA GLN A 67 9.60 10.13 -2.13
C GLN A 67 8.24 10.62 -1.63
N VAL A 68 8.05 11.92 -1.65
CA VAL A 68 6.81 12.59 -1.26
C VAL A 68 6.36 13.48 -2.41
N HIS A 69 5.21 13.20 -2.98
CA HIS A 69 4.51 14.06 -3.92
C HIS A 69 3.45 14.86 -3.15
N ILE A 70 3.48 16.16 -3.26
CA ILE A 70 2.58 17.10 -2.59
C ILE A 70 1.84 17.88 -3.65
N GLY A 71 0.51 17.93 -3.55
CA GLY A 71 -0.34 18.70 -4.45
C GLY A 71 -1.22 19.73 -3.74
N ALA A 72 -1.49 20.82 -4.42
CA ALA A 72 -2.55 21.76 -4.06
C ALA A 72 -3.94 21.09 -4.19
N GLY A 73 -4.11 20.29 -5.24
CA GLY A 73 -5.25 19.40 -5.49
C GLY A 73 -4.84 17.94 -5.38
N LYS A 74 -5.69 17.03 -5.89
CA LYS A 74 -5.46 15.59 -5.84
C LYS A 74 -4.20 15.18 -6.57
N VAL A 75 -3.39 14.32 -5.93
CA VAL A 75 -2.25 13.63 -6.53
C VAL A 75 -2.47 12.12 -6.48
N PHE A 76 -2.19 11.44 -7.58
CA PHE A 76 -2.49 10.02 -7.74
C PHE A 76 -1.27 9.11 -7.60
N THR A 77 -0.06 9.69 -7.78
CA THR A 77 1.20 8.94 -7.79
C THR A 77 2.27 9.67 -6.97
N PRO A 78 3.32 8.97 -6.52
CA PRO A 78 4.45 9.62 -5.87
C PRO A 78 5.32 10.46 -6.84
N GLY A 79 4.98 10.50 -8.13
CA GLY A 79 5.71 11.21 -9.18
C GLY A 79 6.86 10.40 -9.78
N ASP A 80 7.12 10.56 -11.08
CA ASP A 80 8.20 9.85 -11.79
C ASP A 80 9.58 10.39 -11.42
N GLN A 81 9.68 11.73 -11.32
CA GLN A 81 10.91 12.45 -11.01
C GLN A 81 10.68 13.52 -9.94
N CYS A 82 11.71 13.77 -9.14
CA CYS A 82 11.64 14.76 -8.07
C CYS A 82 12.14 16.15 -8.49
N ASP A 83 11.51 17.17 -7.87
CA ASP A 83 11.89 18.58 -7.99
C ASP A 83 12.97 18.95 -6.97
N VAL A 84 13.07 18.19 -5.88
CA VAL A 84 14.12 18.32 -4.86
C VAL A 84 14.65 16.93 -4.50
N LEU A 85 15.96 16.75 -4.62
CA LEU A 85 16.68 15.56 -4.19
C LEU A 85 17.56 15.89 -2.97
N VAL A 86 17.30 15.25 -1.85
CA VAL A 86 18.17 15.26 -0.67
C VAL A 86 19.04 14.02 -0.72
N ALA A 87 20.35 14.16 -0.85
CA ALA A 87 21.33 13.09 -0.91
C ALA A 87 22.34 13.22 0.24
N MET A 88 22.14 12.43 1.30
CA MET A 88 22.91 12.52 2.53
C MET A 88 24.33 11.97 2.43
N ASN A 89 24.68 11.30 1.34
CA ASN A 89 26.03 10.78 1.07
C ASN A 89 26.27 10.56 -0.43
N ALA A 90 27.50 10.25 -0.80
CA ALA A 90 27.92 10.07 -2.17
C ALA A 90 27.19 8.90 -2.87
N ALA A 91 26.94 7.80 -2.17
CA ALA A 91 26.20 6.66 -2.72
C ALA A 91 24.73 7.00 -3.03
N ALA A 92 24.10 7.78 -2.15
CA ALA A 92 22.75 8.27 -2.36
C ALA A 92 22.68 9.21 -3.58
N LEU A 93 23.61 10.16 -3.72
CA LEU A 93 23.69 11.00 -4.91
C LEU A 93 23.80 10.16 -6.18
N LYS A 94 24.75 9.22 -6.22
CA LYS A 94 25.03 8.41 -7.41
C LYS A 94 23.86 7.53 -7.84
N THR A 95 23.15 6.94 -6.89
CA THR A 95 22.05 6.00 -7.19
C THR A 95 20.73 6.70 -7.44
N GLN A 96 20.50 7.87 -6.82
CA GLN A 96 19.20 8.52 -6.82
C GLN A 96 19.09 9.72 -7.78
N TYR A 97 20.21 10.24 -8.28
CA TYR A 97 20.19 11.39 -9.21
C TYR A 97 19.38 11.14 -10.50
N LYS A 98 19.30 9.89 -10.94
CA LYS A 98 18.45 9.49 -12.09
C LYS A 98 16.96 9.81 -11.93
N PHE A 99 16.49 10.01 -10.69
CA PHE A 99 15.12 10.40 -10.38
C PHE A 99 14.95 11.93 -10.26
N ALA A 100 16.02 12.71 -10.37
CA ALA A 100 15.93 14.17 -10.31
C ALA A 100 15.59 14.74 -11.70
N LYS A 101 14.66 15.71 -11.75
CA LYS A 101 14.42 16.51 -12.95
C LYS A 101 15.67 17.32 -13.30
N SER A 102 15.86 17.68 -14.55
CA SER A 102 16.97 18.56 -14.98
C SER A 102 16.95 19.94 -14.30
N THR A 103 15.79 20.35 -13.78
CA THR A 103 15.56 21.61 -13.05
C THR A 103 15.53 21.41 -11.52
N ALA A 104 15.77 20.19 -11.03
CA ALA A 104 15.67 19.88 -9.60
C ALA A 104 16.74 20.61 -8.79
N CYS A 105 16.39 20.99 -7.57
CA CYS A 105 17.35 21.40 -6.55
C CYS A 105 17.94 20.18 -5.85
N ILE A 106 19.27 20.12 -5.71
CA ILE A 106 19.98 19.01 -5.07
C ILE A 106 20.54 19.49 -3.73
N ILE A 107 20.22 18.81 -2.65
CA ILE A 107 20.76 19.09 -1.29
C ILE A 107 21.72 17.98 -0.92
N ILE A 108 22.97 18.33 -0.54
CA ILE A 108 23.99 17.35 -0.15
C ILE A 108 24.61 17.69 1.21
N ASP A 109 24.97 16.63 1.98
CA ASP A 109 25.82 16.76 3.17
C ASP A 109 27.30 16.66 2.75
N THR A 110 27.97 17.79 2.62
CA THR A 110 29.38 17.84 2.15
C THR A 110 30.35 17.04 3.01
N ASP A 111 30.04 16.83 4.29
CA ASP A 111 30.91 16.07 5.19
C ASP A 111 30.91 14.57 4.88
N CYS A 112 29.94 14.08 4.09
CA CYS A 112 29.81 12.69 3.64
C CYS A 112 30.27 12.47 2.20
N PHE A 113 31.16 13.34 1.69
CA PHE A 113 31.78 13.27 0.37
C PHE A 113 33.32 13.29 0.44
N GLN A 114 33.87 12.73 1.54
CA GLN A 114 35.29 12.57 1.68
C GLN A 114 35.80 11.48 0.74
N LYS A 115 37.12 11.45 0.47
CA LYS A 115 37.74 10.49 -0.46
C LYS A 115 37.30 9.04 -0.21
N SER A 116 37.26 8.62 1.05
CA SER A 116 36.78 7.26 1.43
C SER A 116 35.32 7.00 1.10
N ASP A 117 34.46 8.01 1.11
CA ASP A 117 33.04 7.89 0.79
C ASP A 117 32.84 7.83 -0.72
N LEU A 118 33.60 8.63 -1.47
CA LEU A 118 33.63 8.61 -2.92
C LEU A 118 34.12 7.26 -3.47
N GLU A 119 35.19 6.69 -2.86
CA GLU A 119 35.70 5.37 -3.21
C GLU A 119 34.64 4.26 -2.97
N LYS A 120 33.98 4.26 -1.81
CA LYS A 120 32.87 3.30 -1.51
C LYS A 120 31.71 3.42 -2.49
N ALA A 121 31.38 4.65 -2.90
CA ALA A 121 30.37 4.93 -3.91
C ALA A 121 30.86 4.71 -5.36
N ALA A 122 32.09 4.19 -5.53
CA ALA A 122 32.70 3.92 -6.82
C ALA A 122 32.82 5.15 -7.74
N PHE A 123 33.07 6.35 -7.17
CA PHE A 123 33.48 7.52 -7.94
C PHE A 123 34.98 7.42 -8.32
N LYS A 124 35.30 7.98 -9.46
CA LYS A 124 36.67 7.95 -10.02
C LYS A 124 37.44 9.23 -9.74
N THR A 125 36.73 10.33 -9.44
CA THR A 125 37.30 11.64 -9.20
C THR A 125 36.88 12.16 -7.82
N ASP A 126 37.56 13.20 -7.35
CA ASP A 126 37.21 13.87 -6.09
C ASP A 126 36.05 14.89 -6.27
N ASN A 127 35.57 15.07 -7.51
CA ASN A 127 34.44 15.95 -7.82
C ASN A 127 33.27 15.15 -8.41
N PRO A 128 32.37 14.61 -7.58
CA PRO A 128 31.23 13.79 -8.03
C PRO A 128 30.22 14.58 -8.86
N ILE A 129 30.08 15.88 -8.63
CA ILE A 129 29.16 16.76 -9.37
C ILE A 129 29.62 16.85 -10.84
N GLU A 130 30.90 17.07 -11.05
CA GLU A 130 31.50 17.15 -12.39
C GLU A 130 31.51 15.76 -13.07
N GLU A 131 31.91 14.71 -12.35
CA GLU A 131 31.94 13.33 -12.88
C GLU A 131 30.57 12.88 -13.38
N MET A 132 29.50 13.25 -12.69
CA MET A 132 28.11 12.92 -13.06
C MET A 132 27.49 13.91 -14.06
N GLY A 133 28.20 14.99 -14.41
CA GLY A 133 27.68 16.03 -15.30
C GLY A 133 26.46 16.78 -14.75
N ILE A 134 26.36 16.91 -13.43
CA ILE A 134 25.24 17.57 -12.74
C ILE A 134 25.28 19.08 -13.03
N LYS A 135 24.21 19.60 -13.62
CA LYS A 135 24.05 21.04 -13.95
C LYS A 135 22.96 21.71 -13.08
N ASN A 136 22.39 20.96 -12.17
CA ASN A 136 21.35 21.41 -11.27
C ASN A 136 21.89 22.41 -10.23
N ASP A 137 21.01 23.22 -9.65
CA ASP A 137 21.34 23.99 -8.47
C ASP A 137 21.60 23.06 -7.28
N VAL A 138 22.79 23.21 -6.65
CA VAL A 138 23.23 22.37 -5.53
C VAL A 138 23.37 23.19 -4.26
N ILE A 139 22.60 22.83 -3.23
CA ILE A 139 22.77 23.31 -1.87
C ILE A 139 23.76 22.38 -1.17
N ALA A 140 25.02 22.80 -1.11
CA ALA A 140 26.09 22.09 -0.45
C ALA A 140 26.20 22.57 1.01
N ALA A 141 25.71 21.77 1.95
CA ALA A 141 25.70 22.11 3.38
C ALA A 141 26.58 21.13 4.16
N PRO A 142 27.42 21.59 5.12
CA PRO A 142 28.19 20.73 6.01
C PRO A 142 27.30 20.19 7.15
N ILE A 143 26.28 19.40 6.79
CA ILE A 143 25.20 19.00 7.70
C ILE A 143 25.73 18.28 8.93
N SER A 144 26.64 17.34 8.74
CA SER A 144 27.21 16.55 9.85
C SER A 144 27.98 17.42 10.84
N GLN A 145 28.73 18.41 10.37
CA GLN A 145 29.44 19.35 11.24
C GLN A 145 28.47 20.29 11.95
N MET A 146 27.52 20.86 11.23
CA MET A 146 26.49 21.76 11.80
C MET A 146 25.69 21.07 12.91
N VAL A 147 25.37 19.80 12.77
CA VAL A 147 24.68 19.00 13.79
C VAL A 147 25.54 18.84 15.05
N LYS A 148 26.85 18.56 14.90
CA LYS A 148 27.77 18.45 16.03
C LYS A 148 27.88 19.78 16.77
N ASP A 149 28.05 20.89 16.05
CA ASP A 149 28.16 22.23 16.62
C ASP A 149 26.87 22.62 17.35
N CYS A 150 25.72 22.35 16.74
CA CYS A 150 24.41 22.59 17.34
C CYS A 150 24.19 21.82 18.64
N LEU A 151 24.71 20.59 18.75
CA LEU A 151 24.51 19.70 19.90
C LEU A 151 25.74 19.61 20.83
N ALA A 152 26.76 20.44 20.67
CA ALA A 152 27.99 20.40 21.45
C ALA A 152 27.75 20.37 22.97
N ASP A 153 26.78 21.17 23.46
CA ASP A 153 26.43 21.28 24.87
C ASP A 153 25.39 20.26 25.34
N SER A 154 24.97 19.31 24.49
CA SER A 154 23.90 18.36 24.82
C SER A 154 24.32 17.19 25.69
N GLY A 155 25.63 16.98 25.87
CA GLY A 155 26.18 15.80 26.56
C GLY A 155 26.03 14.48 25.78
N MET A 156 25.59 14.52 24.51
CA MET A 156 25.48 13.37 23.65
C MET A 156 26.82 12.97 23.04
N ASP A 157 27.05 11.69 22.81
CA ASP A 157 28.19 11.22 22.03
C ASP A 157 28.03 11.53 20.54
N ASN A 158 29.16 11.59 19.80
CA ASN A 158 29.19 11.92 18.38
C ASN A 158 28.28 11.03 17.52
N LYS A 159 28.20 9.75 17.83
CA LYS A 159 27.35 8.80 17.09
C LYS A 159 25.87 9.10 17.29
N SER A 160 25.48 9.46 18.50
CA SER A 160 24.10 9.85 18.81
C SER A 160 23.73 11.19 18.21
N MET A 161 24.65 12.18 18.19
CA MET A 161 24.44 13.47 17.52
C MET A 161 24.19 13.26 16.02
N LEU A 162 25.03 12.47 15.35
CA LEU A 162 24.93 12.22 13.90
C LEU A 162 23.64 11.50 13.49
N LYS A 163 22.94 10.83 14.40
CA LYS A 163 21.60 10.29 14.13
C LYS A 163 20.53 11.35 13.93
N CYS A 164 20.80 12.60 14.28
CA CYS A 164 19.88 13.72 14.10
C CYS A 164 20.05 14.43 12.74
N ARG A 165 20.99 14.01 11.87
CA ARG A 165 21.27 14.66 10.57
C ARG A 165 20.05 14.78 9.67
N ASN A 166 19.19 13.78 9.68
CA ASN A 166 17.94 13.78 8.95
C ASN A 166 17.02 14.94 9.32
N MET A 167 17.05 15.39 10.57
CA MET A 167 16.26 16.54 11.04
C MET A 167 16.82 17.86 10.50
N PHE A 168 18.14 17.99 10.35
CA PHE A 168 18.72 19.16 9.69
C PHE A 168 18.26 19.25 8.22
N ALA A 169 18.37 18.14 7.47
CA ALA A 169 17.90 18.07 6.10
C ALA A 169 16.40 18.39 6.00
N LEU A 170 15.58 17.85 6.91
CA LEU A 170 14.15 18.17 6.98
C LEU A 170 13.90 19.66 7.24
N GLY A 171 14.64 20.26 8.18
CA GLY A 171 14.55 21.70 8.48
C GLY A 171 14.84 22.57 7.25
N LEU A 172 15.89 22.23 6.51
CA LEU A 172 16.24 22.91 5.26
C LEU A 172 15.16 22.77 4.18
N VAL A 173 14.56 21.58 4.05
CA VAL A 173 13.42 21.36 3.13
C VAL A 173 12.18 22.12 3.61
N CYS A 174 11.90 22.15 4.92
CA CYS A 174 10.79 22.95 5.47
C CYS A 174 10.97 24.45 5.20
N TRP A 175 12.19 24.98 5.30
CA TRP A 175 12.50 26.35 4.89
C TRP A 175 12.23 26.56 3.39
N LEU A 176 12.71 25.66 2.52
CA LEU A 176 12.55 25.74 1.08
C LEU A 176 11.08 25.81 0.67
N PHE A 177 10.19 25.12 1.41
CA PHE A 177 8.74 25.06 1.14
C PHE A 177 7.90 25.91 2.11
N ASN A 178 8.50 26.79 2.89
CA ASN A 178 7.82 27.68 3.85
C ASN A 178 6.87 26.92 4.79
N ARG A 179 7.33 25.77 5.34
CA ARG A 179 6.55 24.94 6.26
C ARG A 179 6.80 25.31 7.71
N ASP A 180 5.72 25.38 8.51
CA ASP A 180 5.81 25.56 9.95
C ASP A 180 6.37 24.29 10.62
N LEU A 181 7.33 24.48 11.52
CA LEU A 181 7.98 23.38 12.24
C LEU A 181 7.18 22.86 13.43
N THR A 182 6.17 23.58 13.90
CA THR A 182 5.36 23.23 15.10
C THR A 182 4.82 21.80 15.04
N ILE A 183 4.38 21.35 13.86
CA ILE A 183 3.85 19.99 13.66
C ILE A 183 4.95 18.96 13.87
N ALA A 184 6.15 19.20 13.31
CA ALA A 184 7.30 18.32 13.47
C ALA A 184 7.75 18.25 14.94
N GLU A 185 7.79 19.38 15.64
CA GLU A 185 8.14 19.44 17.06
C GLU A 185 7.19 18.61 17.92
N ASN A 186 5.88 18.77 17.73
CA ASN A 186 4.87 18.03 18.47
C ASN A 186 4.99 16.52 18.22
N PHE A 187 5.16 16.12 16.97
CA PHE A 187 5.40 14.72 16.62
C PHE A 187 6.67 14.16 17.27
N LEU A 188 7.76 14.91 17.26
CA LEU A 188 9.04 14.48 17.87
C LEU A 188 8.90 14.33 19.39
N ARG A 189 8.20 15.25 20.08
CA ARG A 189 7.91 15.14 21.51
C ARG A 189 7.05 13.91 21.83
N GLU A 190 6.04 13.64 21.03
CA GLU A 190 5.18 12.45 21.18
C GLU A 190 5.96 11.16 20.92
N LYS A 191 6.65 11.06 19.78
CA LYS A 191 7.42 9.88 19.39
C LYS A 191 8.51 9.52 20.40
N PHE A 192 9.19 10.53 20.93
CA PHE A 192 10.28 10.36 21.89
C PHE A 192 9.87 10.69 23.33
N ALA A 193 8.57 10.59 23.69
CA ALA A 193 8.06 10.90 25.02
C ALA A 193 8.82 10.18 26.16
N LYS A 194 9.28 8.94 25.92
CA LYS A 194 10.11 8.18 26.87
C LYS A 194 11.60 8.61 26.93
N LYS A 195 12.03 9.50 26.02
CA LYS A 195 13.41 9.97 25.88
C LYS A 195 13.42 11.46 25.51
N PRO A 196 12.98 12.36 26.42
CA PRO A 196 12.78 13.79 26.10
C PRO A 196 14.04 14.48 25.57
N ALA A 197 15.22 14.12 26.08
CA ALA A 197 16.49 14.68 25.61
C ALA A 197 16.75 14.41 24.11
N ILE A 198 16.30 13.25 23.60
CA ILE A 198 16.39 12.94 22.17
C ILE A 198 15.37 13.77 21.38
N ALA A 199 14.17 13.99 21.92
CA ALA A 199 13.18 14.85 21.27
C ALA A 199 13.72 16.28 21.10
N GLU A 200 14.21 16.89 22.18
CA GLU A 200 14.72 18.26 22.17
C GLU A 200 15.99 18.40 21.29
N ALA A 201 16.87 17.39 21.27
CA ALA A 201 18.02 17.38 20.36
C ALA A 201 17.57 17.41 18.87
N ASN A 202 16.60 16.59 18.51
CA ASN A 202 16.04 16.59 17.14
C ASN A 202 15.34 17.91 16.81
N ILE A 203 14.60 18.50 17.75
CA ILE A 203 13.94 19.82 17.59
C ILE A 203 14.99 20.91 17.39
N LYS A 204 16.05 20.92 18.19
CA LYS A 204 17.14 21.90 18.04
C LYS A 204 17.80 21.80 16.65
N VAL A 205 18.01 20.58 16.16
CA VAL A 205 18.62 20.33 14.86
C VAL A 205 17.71 20.71 13.69
N ILE A 206 16.38 20.47 13.78
CA ILE A 206 15.46 20.86 12.69
C ILE A 206 15.40 22.38 12.54
N HIS A 207 15.44 23.14 13.65
CA HIS A 207 15.55 24.59 13.62
C HIS A 207 16.88 25.03 13.02
N ALA A 208 18.00 24.41 13.39
CA ALA A 208 19.29 24.73 12.81
C ALA A 208 19.33 24.56 11.29
N GLY A 209 18.67 23.53 10.75
CA GLY A 209 18.52 23.32 9.30
C GLY A 209 17.66 24.39 8.64
N TYR A 210 16.55 24.77 9.27
CA TYR A 210 15.67 25.83 8.80
C TYR A 210 16.40 27.20 8.78
N ASP A 211 17.09 27.54 9.85
CA ASP A 211 17.86 28.78 9.99
C ASP A 211 19.05 28.83 9.03
N TYR A 212 19.69 27.67 8.78
CA TYR A 212 20.75 27.58 7.76
C TYR A 212 20.24 28.00 6.38
N GLY A 213 19.09 27.46 5.96
CA GLY A 213 18.45 27.88 4.70
C GLY A 213 18.13 29.37 4.69
N HIS A 214 17.57 29.90 5.77
CA HIS A 214 17.20 31.31 5.89
C HIS A 214 18.41 32.25 5.84
N ASN A 215 19.53 31.87 6.46
CA ASN A 215 20.71 32.76 6.63
C ASN A 215 21.69 32.68 5.47
N THR A 216 21.79 31.54 4.78
CA THR A 216 22.83 31.36 3.75
C THR A 216 22.40 31.85 2.37
N HIS A 217 21.11 31.87 2.04
CA HIS A 217 20.52 32.33 0.75
C HIS A 217 21.29 31.98 -0.54
N SER A 218 22.38 31.23 -0.39
CA SER A 218 23.54 31.34 -1.26
C SER A 218 23.47 30.52 -2.55
N SER A 219 22.49 29.66 -2.69
CA SER A 219 22.38 28.78 -3.87
C SER A 219 21.01 28.72 -4.51
N VAL A 220 19.96 29.21 -3.82
CA VAL A 220 18.60 29.19 -4.34
C VAL A 220 17.99 30.59 -4.31
N ALA A 221 17.70 31.14 -5.46
CA ALA A 221 17.13 32.49 -5.60
C ALA A 221 15.67 32.62 -5.12
N HIS A 222 15.01 31.50 -4.74
CA HIS A 222 13.58 31.50 -4.41
C HIS A 222 13.22 30.32 -3.49
N THR A 223 12.13 30.50 -2.75
CA THR A 223 11.44 29.44 -2.00
C THR A 223 10.12 29.12 -2.69
N TYR A 224 9.49 28.01 -2.28
CA TYR A 224 8.26 27.52 -2.89
C TYR A 224 7.10 27.57 -1.91
N ARG A 225 5.89 27.68 -2.45
CA ARG A 225 4.65 27.58 -1.70
C ARG A 225 3.66 26.73 -2.47
N ILE A 226 3.03 25.77 -1.79
CA ILE A 226 1.93 24.97 -2.33
C ILE A 226 0.72 25.23 -1.43
N GLU A 227 -0.22 26.04 -1.92
CA GLU A 227 -1.47 26.32 -1.22
C GLU A 227 -2.44 25.16 -1.40
N SER A 228 -3.13 24.78 -0.31
CA SER A 228 -4.18 23.76 -0.40
C SER A 228 -5.38 24.29 -1.16
N LYS A 229 -5.85 23.51 -2.13
CA LYS A 229 -7.13 23.73 -2.84
C LYS A 229 -8.22 22.78 -2.32
N THR A 230 -7.97 22.06 -1.24
CA THR A 230 -8.94 21.12 -0.65
C THR A 230 -10.12 21.88 -0.09
N THR A 231 -11.31 21.60 -0.64
CA THR A 231 -12.57 22.24 -0.25
C THR A 231 -13.46 21.34 0.61
N VAL A 232 -13.09 20.06 0.79
CA VAL A 232 -13.88 19.08 1.52
C VAL A 232 -13.57 19.17 3.01
N PRO A 233 -14.48 19.68 3.85
CA PRO A 233 -14.24 19.79 5.29
C PRO A 233 -14.15 18.41 5.96
N GLY A 234 -13.34 18.30 7.01
CA GLY A 234 -13.18 17.06 7.79
C GLY A 234 -11.89 17.04 8.57
N LYS A 235 -11.69 15.95 9.31
CA LYS A 235 -10.39 15.64 9.91
C LYS A 235 -9.62 14.74 8.96
N TYR A 236 -8.36 15.05 8.73
CA TYR A 236 -7.46 14.30 7.86
C TYR A 236 -6.27 13.78 8.63
N MET A 237 -5.73 12.67 8.16
CA MET A 237 -4.43 12.15 8.60
C MET A 237 -3.66 11.61 7.41
N ASP A 238 -2.35 11.59 7.54
CA ASP A 238 -1.46 10.82 6.68
C ASP A 238 -1.54 9.34 7.10
N ILE A 239 -1.99 8.46 6.20
CA ILE A 239 -2.20 7.05 6.51
C ILE A 239 -1.51 6.14 5.49
N THR A 240 -0.78 5.12 5.99
CA THR A 240 -0.25 4.05 5.14
C THR A 240 -1.31 3.00 4.86
N GLY A 241 -1.18 2.28 3.72
CA GLY A 241 -2.13 1.23 3.37
C GLY A 241 -2.23 0.11 4.40
N ASN A 242 -1.11 -0.34 4.97
CA ASN A 242 -1.12 -1.35 6.04
C ASN A 242 -1.91 -0.89 7.28
N LYS A 243 -1.77 0.38 7.66
CA LYS A 243 -2.51 0.95 8.79
C LYS A 243 -3.99 1.11 8.46
N ALA A 244 -4.31 1.56 7.26
CA ALA A 244 -5.69 1.66 6.77
C ALA A 244 -6.38 0.28 6.73
N THR A 245 -5.69 -0.75 6.25
CA THR A 245 -6.15 -2.14 6.26
C THR A 245 -6.49 -2.61 7.68
N ALA A 246 -5.59 -2.37 8.64
CA ALA A 246 -5.83 -2.73 10.05
C ALA A 246 -7.08 -2.03 10.60
N TYR A 247 -7.26 -0.76 10.30
CA TYR A 247 -8.45 0.00 10.74
C TYR A 247 -9.75 -0.47 10.05
N GLY A 248 -9.67 -0.88 8.77
CA GLY A 248 -10.81 -1.47 8.06
C GLY A 248 -11.29 -2.77 8.71
N PHE A 249 -10.37 -3.64 9.13
CA PHE A 249 -10.72 -4.86 9.87
C PHE A 249 -11.34 -4.57 11.24
N ILE A 250 -10.81 -3.58 11.98
CA ILE A 250 -11.40 -3.16 13.27
C ILE A 250 -12.81 -2.62 13.06
N ALA A 251 -13.01 -1.77 12.05
CA ALA A 251 -14.32 -1.21 11.73
C ALA A 251 -15.33 -2.30 11.34
N ALA A 252 -14.92 -3.29 10.57
CA ALA A 252 -15.78 -4.43 10.20
C ALA A 252 -16.14 -5.30 11.40
N ALA A 253 -15.19 -5.58 12.30
CA ALA A 253 -15.45 -6.32 13.52
C ALA A 253 -16.46 -5.60 14.43
N GLU A 254 -16.33 -4.30 14.59
CA GLU A 254 -17.27 -3.46 15.35
C GLU A 254 -18.67 -3.48 14.72
N LYS A 255 -18.76 -3.35 13.38
CA LYS A 255 -20.04 -3.39 12.66
C LYS A 255 -20.72 -4.76 12.66
N ALA A 256 -19.95 -5.83 12.84
CA ALA A 256 -20.45 -7.20 13.00
C ALA A 256 -20.74 -7.57 14.47
N GLY A 257 -20.30 -6.77 15.43
CA GLY A 257 -20.37 -7.08 16.87
C GLY A 257 -19.50 -8.28 17.27
N LEU A 258 -18.36 -8.48 16.57
CA LEU A 258 -17.48 -9.62 16.73
C LEU A 258 -16.11 -9.23 17.30
N LYS A 259 -15.41 -10.19 17.91
CA LYS A 259 -13.98 -10.06 18.18
C LYS A 259 -13.20 -10.20 16.88
N LEU A 260 -12.17 -9.39 16.71
CA LEU A 260 -11.22 -9.52 15.60
C LEU A 260 -10.07 -10.41 16.02
N TYR A 261 -9.80 -11.47 15.25
CA TYR A 261 -8.67 -12.36 15.45
C TYR A 261 -7.71 -12.28 14.24
N LEU A 262 -6.44 -12.00 14.50
CA LEU A 262 -5.38 -12.12 13.51
C LEU A 262 -4.44 -13.27 13.88
N GLY A 263 -4.40 -14.33 13.08
CA GLY A 263 -3.38 -15.38 13.12
C GLY A 263 -2.37 -15.18 12.00
N SER A 264 -1.11 -14.89 12.33
CA SER A 264 -0.12 -14.51 11.33
C SER A 264 1.30 -14.93 11.70
N TYR A 265 2.17 -14.91 10.70
CA TYR A 265 3.63 -15.00 10.81
C TYR A 265 4.25 -13.75 10.20
N PRO A 266 5.28 -13.14 10.82
CA PRO A 266 5.91 -11.92 10.31
C PRO A 266 6.56 -12.13 8.96
N ILE A 267 6.13 -11.35 7.98
CA ILE A 267 6.69 -11.33 6.63
C ILE A 267 6.60 -9.93 6.02
N THR A 268 7.68 -9.44 5.44
CA THR A 268 7.69 -8.17 4.70
C THR A 268 6.87 -8.31 3.41
N PRO A 269 5.95 -7.35 3.10
CA PRO A 269 5.66 -6.11 3.82
C PRO A 269 4.41 -6.19 4.73
N ALA A 270 3.82 -7.35 4.96
CA ALA A 270 2.56 -7.54 5.68
C ALA A 270 2.66 -7.37 7.21
N THR A 271 3.88 -7.39 7.78
CA THR A 271 4.11 -7.38 9.25
C THR A 271 3.52 -6.14 9.93
N ASP A 272 3.46 -5.00 9.25
CA ASP A 272 2.96 -3.75 9.84
C ASP A 272 1.47 -3.81 10.19
N VAL A 273 0.68 -4.64 9.50
CA VAL A 273 -0.72 -4.91 9.88
C VAL A 273 -0.79 -5.61 11.25
N LEU A 274 0.08 -6.62 11.49
CA LEU A 274 0.17 -7.29 12.79
C LEU A 274 0.61 -6.30 13.88
N HIS A 275 1.61 -5.48 13.61
CA HIS A 275 2.09 -4.46 14.55
C HIS A 275 1.00 -3.43 14.88
N GLU A 276 0.24 -2.97 13.90
CA GLU A 276 -0.83 -2.00 14.14
C GLU A 276 -1.96 -2.63 14.95
N LEU A 277 -2.49 -3.78 14.54
CA LEU A 277 -3.57 -4.48 15.24
C LEU A 277 -3.21 -4.82 16.70
N SER A 278 -1.95 -5.14 16.98
CA SER A 278 -1.49 -5.45 18.34
C SER A 278 -1.63 -4.30 19.34
N LYS A 279 -1.76 -3.07 18.87
CA LYS A 279 -1.96 -1.85 19.69
C LYS A 279 -3.41 -1.70 20.16
N HIS A 280 -4.37 -2.41 19.54
CA HIS A 280 -5.81 -2.19 19.71
C HIS A 280 -6.51 -3.28 20.53
N LYS A 281 -5.82 -3.88 21.49
CA LYS A 281 -6.37 -4.94 22.38
C LYS A 281 -7.64 -4.50 23.12
N SER A 282 -7.73 -3.23 23.49
CA SER A 282 -8.91 -2.65 24.17
C SER A 282 -10.17 -2.65 23.31
N LEU A 283 -10.04 -2.79 21.98
CA LEU A 283 -11.15 -2.92 21.04
C LEU A 283 -11.53 -4.37 20.73
N GLY A 284 -11.10 -5.33 21.55
CA GLY A 284 -11.39 -6.76 21.34
C GLY A 284 -10.51 -7.42 20.26
N VAL A 285 -9.41 -6.78 19.88
CA VAL A 285 -8.47 -7.34 18.90
C VAL A 285 -7.55 -8.35 19.57
N VAL A 286 -7.51 -9.55 19.00
CA VAL A 286 -6.61 -10.65 19.41
C VAL A 286 -5.61 -10.88 18.29
N THR A 287 -4.32 -10.74 18.58
CA THR A 287 -3.24 -11.00 17.62
C THR A 287 -2.40 -12.17 18.11
N VAL A 288 -2.20 -13.15 17.24
CA VAL A 288 -1.37 -14.33 17.53
C VAL A 288 -0.29 -14.44 16.46
N GLN A 289 0.96 -14.31 16.91
CA GLN A 289 2.12 -14.61 16.08
C GLN A 289 2.42 -16.11 16.20
N CYS A 290 2.32 -16.81 15.08
CA CYS A 290 2.58 -18.24 14.98
C CYS A 290 4.03 -18.52 14.55
N GLU A 291 4.42 -19.80 14.53
CA GLU A 291 5.75 -20.22 14.13
C GLU A 291 6.01 -20.17 12.62
N ASP A 292 4.93 -20.29 11.83
CA ASP A 292 4.95 -20.20 10.37
C ASP A 292 3.59 -19.78 9.80
N GLU A 293 3.52 -19.65 8.47
CA GLU A 293 2.33 -19.24 7.73
C GLU A 293 1.19 -20.26 7.80
N ILE A 294 1.51 -21.55 7.89
CA ILE A 294 0.52 -22.66 7.96
C ILE A 294 -0.21 -22.56 9.29
N ALA A 295 0.55 -22.51 10.40
CA ALA A 295 0.01 -22.36 11.75
C ALA A 295 -0.81 -21.07 11.89
N GLY A 296 -0.33 -19.94 11.31
CA GLY A 296 -1.04 -18.68 11.30
C GLY A 296 -2.43 -18.77 10.63
N CYS A 297 -2.51 -19.38 9.45
CA CYS A 297 -3.77 -19.56 8.75
C CYS A 297 -4.70 -20.56 9.46
N ALA A 298 -4.17 -21.71 9.88
CA ALA A 298 -4.95 -22.74 10.58
C ALA A 298 -5.55 -22.23 11.90
N SER A 299 -4.79 -21.41 12.66
CA SER A 299 -5.30 -20.77 13.86
C SER A 299 -6.45 -19.80 13.58
N ALA A 300 -6.38 -19.06 12.47
CA ALA A 300 -7.45 -18.17 12.03
C ALA A 300 -8.70 -18.95 11.59
N VAL A 301 -8.55 -20.10 10.92
CA VAL A 301 -9.68 -21.01 10.62
C VAL A 301 -10.37 -21.48 11.91
N GLY A 302 -9.59 -21.86 12.92
CA GLY A 302 -10.12 -22.23 14.24
C GLY A 302 -10.87 -21.08 14.93
N ALA A 303 -10.32 -19.86 14.87
CA ALA A 303 -10.96 -18.66 15.43
C ALA A 303 -12.27 -18.32 14.71
N SER A 304 -12.30 -18.47 13.39
CA SER A 304 -13.52 -18.33 12.58
C SER A 304 -14.59 -19.35 13.00
N TYR A 305 -14.21 -20.62 13.15
CA TYR A 305 -15.13 -21.65 13.65
C TYR A 305 -15.69 -21.29 15.03
N ALA A 306 -14.88 -20.67 15.89
CA ALA A 306 -15.26 -20.21 17.23
C ALA A 306 -16.05 -18.89 17.25
N GLY A 307 -16.38 -18.29 16.10
CA GLY A 307 -17.27 -17.12 16.02
C GLY A 307 -16.56 -15.77 16.02
N ALA A 308 -15.30 -15.69 15.62
CA ALA A 308 -14.58 -14.43 15.44
C ALA A 308 -14.58 -13.99 13.97
N LEU A 309 -14.46 -12.67 13.72
CA LEU A 309 -13.93 -12.21 12.46
C LEU A 309 -12.45 -12.58 12.40
N ALA A 310 -12.12 -13.60 11.62
CA ALA A 310 -10.77 -14.12 11.52
C ALA A 310 -10.05 -13.59 10.29
N VAL A 311 -8.80 -13.20 10.49
CA VAL A 311 -7.91 -12.66 9.46
C VAL A 311 -6.56 -13.37 9.55
N THR A 312 -5.93 -13.60 8.42
CA THR A 312 -4.51 -13.97 8.33
C THR A 312 -3.83 -13.06 7.31
N SER A 313 -2.62 -12.58 7.62
CA SER A 313 -1.85 -11.72 6.72
C SER A 313 -0.58 -12.39 6.24
N THR A 314 -0.19 -12.13 4.98
CA THR A 314 0.99 -12.72 4.37
C THR A 314 1.44 -11.95 3.12
N SER A 315 2.34 -12.54 2.35
CA SER A 315 2.84 -12.14 1.04
C SER A 315 2.99 -13.40 0.17
N GLY A 316 3.30 -13.28 -1.10
CA GLY A 316 3.35 -14.35 -2.10
C GLY A 316 3.88 -15.71 -1.63
N PRO A 317 5.08 -15.82 -1.00
CA PRO A 317 5.56 -17.10 -0.50
C PRO A 317 4.63 -17.75 0.52
N GLY A 318 4.03 -16.94 1.40
CA GLY A 318 3.13 -17.45 2.43
C GLY A 318 1.74 -17.82 1.88
N ILE A 319 1.25 -17.19 0.81
CA ILE A 319 0.03 -17.62 0.12
C ILE A 319 0.18 -19.06 -0.37
N CYS A 320 1.32 -19.42 -0.93
CA CYS A 320 1.60 -20.79 -1.36
C CYS A 320 1.52 -21.78 -0.19
N LEU A 321 2.09 -21.42 0.98
CA LEU A 321 2.06 -22.26 2.17
C LEU A 321 0.68 -22.38 2.82
N LYS A 322 -0.16 -21.35 2.69
CA LYS A 322 -1.54 -21.32 3.26
C LYS A 322 -2.58 -22.03 2.39
N SER A 323 -2.25 -22.47 1.19
CA SER A 323 -3.20 -22.99 0.21
C SER A 323 -4.11 -24.08 0.75
N GLU A 324 -3.58 -25.03 1.54
CA GLU A 324 -4.37 -26.12 2.14
C GLU A 324 -5.30 -25.60 3.25
N ALA A 325 -4.82 -24.77 4.15
CA ALA A 325 -5.64 -24.19 5.22
C ALA A 325 -6.76 -23.28 4.66
N MET A 326 -6.52 -22.57 3.55
CA MET A 326 -7.55 -21.84 2.83
C MET A 326 -8.61 -22.79 2.26
N ASN A 327 -8.22 -23.92 1.70
CA ASN A 327 -9.13 -24.96 1.23
C ASN A 327 -9.97 -25.56 2.35
N LEU A 328 -9.37 -25.75 3.53
CA LEU A 328 -10.11 -26.18 4.70
C LEU A 328 -11.22 -25.17 5.06
N ALA A 329 -10.95 -23.88 4.98
CA ALA A 329 -11.97 -22.85 5.19
C ALA A 329 -13.06 -22.87 4.09
N VAL A 330 -12.70 -23.16 2.83
CA VAL A 330 -13.67 -23.31 1.74
C VAL A 330 -14.62 -24.48 1.96
N ILE A 331 -14.09 -25.67 2.27
CA ILE A 331 -14.93 -26.87 2.44
C ILE A 331 -15.78 -26.82 3.71
N MET A 332 -15.27 -26.18 4.77
CA MET A 332 -16.01 -25.92 6.00
C MET A 332 -16.99 -24.75 5.87
N GLU A 333 -16.90 -23.98 4.80
CA GLU A 333 -17.64 -22.75 4.55
C GLU A 333 -17.58 -21.80 5.76
N LEU A 334 -16.37 -21.38 6.12
CA LEU A 334 -16.08 -20.48 7.23
C LEU A 334 -15.62 -19.12 6.75
N PRO A 335 -16.06 -18.02 7.39
CA PRO A 335 -15.59 -16.67 7.08
C PRO A 335 -14.12 -16.50 7.46
N LEU A 336 -13.27 -16.13 6.51
CA LEU A 336 -11.86 -15.86 6.73
C LEU A 336 -11.40 -14.77 5.77
N VAL A 337 -10.68 -13.77 6.24
CA VAL A 337 -10.01 -12.84 5.32
C VAL A 337 -8.53 -13.20 5.24
N VAL A 338 -8.06 -13.42 4.03
CA VAL A 338 -6.65 -13.67 3.73
C VAL A 338 -6.09 -12.42 3.05
N LEU A 339 -5.30 -11.65 3.80
CA LEU A 339 -4.61 -10.49 3.27
C LEU A 339 -3.29 -10.93 2.64
N ASP A 340 -3.15 -10.70 1.35
CA ASP A 340 -1.91 -10.88 0.61
C ASP A 340 -1.32 -9.53 0.20
N VAL A 341 -0.23 -9.15 0.83
CA VAL A 341 0.55 -7.97 0.46
C VAL A 341 1.62 -8.41 -0.53
N GLN A 342 1.31 -8.32 -1.82
CA GLN A 342 2.14 -8.82 -2.91
C GLN A 342 3.51 -8.16 -2.96
N ARG A 343 4.54 -8.92 -3.28
CA ARG A 343 5.91 -8.47 -3.46
C ARG A 343 6.59 -9.19 -4.62
N GLY A 344 7.74 -8.68 -5.05
CA GLY A 344 8.51 -9.31 -6.12
C GLY A 344 8.90 -10.75 -5.79
N GLY A 345 8.51 -11.68 -6.67
CA GLY A 345 8.82 -13.11 -6.61
C GLY A 345 9.88 -13.52 -7.64
N PRO A 346 10.10 -14.84 -7.89
CA PRO A 346 9.58 -15.99 -7.13
C PRO A 346 10.34 -16.26 -5.82
N ALA A 347 9.79 -17.13 -4.97
CA ALA A 347 10.31 -17.49 -3.64
C ALA A 347 10.51 -16.25 -2.74
N THR A 348 11.68 -16.08 -2.12
CA THR A 348 11.99 -14.89 -1.32
C THR A 348 12.04 -13.62 -2.18
N GLY A 349 12.49 -13.75 -3.41
CA GLY A 349 12.47 -12.74 -4.46
C GLY A 349 13.03 -11.39 -4.04
N LEU A 350 12.21 -10.36 -4.19
CA LEU A 350 12.50 -8.98 -3.84
C LEU A 350 11.58 -8.52 -2.70
N PRO A 351 11.89 -8.80 -1.42
CA PRO A 351 10.95 -8.66 -0.31
C PRO A 351 10.38 -7.25 -0.10
N THR A 352 11.11 -6.22 -0.54
CA THR A 352 10.72 -4.80 -0.36
C THR A 352 10.21 -4.16 -1.65
N LYS A 353 10.03 -4.93 -2.71
CA LYS A 353 9.64 -4.42 -4.03
C LYS A 353 8.22 -4.84 -4.39
N SER A 354 7.53 -4.01 -5.17
CA SER A 354 6.11 -4.17 -5.50
C SER A 354 5.92 -4.90 -6.82
N GLU A 355 5.05 -5.90 -6.83
CA GLU A 355 4.55 -6.60 -8.02
C GLU A 355 3.09 -7.02 -7.79
N GLN A 356 2.41 -7.48 -8.86
CA GLN A 356 1.04 -8.03 -8.82
C GLN A 356 1.03 -9.46 -9.35
N THR A 357 2.02 -10.27 -8.92
CA THR A 357 2.30 -11.59 -9.52
C THR A 357 1.58 -12.76 -8.85
N ASP A 358 0.80 -12.51 -7.78
CA ASP A 358 0.13 -13.57 -7.02
C ASP A 358 -1.34 -13.78 -7.47
N LEU A 359 -1.84 -13.04 -8.46
CA LEU A 359 -3.25 -13.06 -8.87
C LEU A 359 -3.75 -14.46 -9.27
N LEU A 360 -3.06 -15.14 -10.18
CA LEU A 360 -3.48 -16.49 -10.60
C LEU A 360 -3.29 -17.53 -9.50
N GLN A 361 -2.31 -17.33 -8.61
CA GLN A 361 -2.13 -18.16 -7.43
C GLN A 361 -3.35 -18.10 -6.51
N VAL A 362 -3.85 -16.90 -6.21
CA VAL A 362 -5.02 -16.75 -5.34
C VAL A 362 -6.33 -17.16 -6.02
N LEU A 363 -6.41 -17.07 -7.33
CA LEU A 363 -7.60 -17.54 -8.08
C LEU A 363 -7.63 -19.07 -8.22
N PHE A 364 -6.50 -19.71 -8.57
CA PHE A 364 -6.46 -21.10 -9.01
C PHE A 364 -5.43 -21.99 -8.30
N GLY A 365 -4.55 -21.43 -7.45
CA GLY A 365 -3.42 -22.16 -6.87
C GLY A 365 -3.76 -23.05 -5.67
N ARG A 366 -4.92 -23.71 -5.69
CA ARG A 366 -5.35 -24.66 -4.66
C ARG A 366 -5.81 -25.96 -5.29
N ASN A 367 -5.91 -27.03 -4.48
CA ASN A 367 -6.43 -28.30 -4.97
C ASN A 367 -7.97 -28.31 -4.98
N GLY A 368 -8.55 -29.02 -5.93
CA GLY A 368 -9.99 -29.16 -6.14
C GLY A 368 -10.68 -27.88 -6.63
N GLU A 369 -12.00 -27.94 -6.78
CA GLU A 369 -12.83 -26.77 -7.08
C GLU A 369 -13.02 -25.94 -5.80
N SER A 370 -12.27 -24.85 -5.70
CA SER A 370 -12.14 -24.04 -4.50
C SER A 370 -12.40 -22.56 -4.78
N PRO A 371 -13.64 -22.17 -5.05
CA PRO A 371 -13.98 -20.80 -5.39
C PRO A 371 -13.86 -19.88 -4.16
N MET A 372 -13.25 -18.70 -4.36
CA MET A 372 -13.15 -17.65 -3.35
C MET A 372 -13.32 -16.28 -3.98
N PRO A 373 -13.97 -15.33 -3.30
CA PRO A 373 -13.91 -13.93 -3.70
C PRO A 373 -12.48 -13.38 -3.59
N VAL A 374 -12.14 -12.51 -4.55
CA VAL A 374 -10.83 -11.82 -4.59
C VAL A 374 -11.07 -10.35 -4.86
N LEU A 375 -10.55 -9.50 -3.95
CA LEU A 375 -10.55 -8.05 -4.06
C LEU A 375 -9.12 -7.53 -4.12
N ALA A 376 -8.90 -6.37 -4.74
CA ALA A 376 -7.61 -5.72 -4.82
C ALA A 376 -7.73 -4.23 -4.46
N ALA A 377 -7.05 -3.79 -3.40
CA ALA A 377 -7.05 -2.39 -2.99
C ALA A 377 -6.31 -1.50 -3.99
N THR A 378 -6.82 -0.31 -4.25
CA THR A 378 -6.39 0.58 -5.33
C THR A 378 -5.45 1.70 -4.88
N SER A 379 -5.45 2.02 -3.59
CA SER A 379 -4.64 3.08 -2.99
C SER A 379 -4.45 2.87 -1.49
N PRO A 380 -3.53 3.58 -0.83
CA PRO A 380 -3.38 3.48 0.62
C PRO A 380 -4.67 3.77 1.41
N THR A 381 -5.46 4.73 0.98
CA THR A 381 -6.73 5.06 1.63
C THR A 381 -7.82 4.04 1.34
N ASP A 382 -7.86 3.48 0.14
CA ASP A 382 -8.81 2.44 -0.26
C ASP A 382 -8.57 1.11 0.47
N CYS A 383 -7.38 0.89 1.04
CA CYS A 383 -7.11 -0.28 1.87
C CYS A 383 -8.08 -0.42 3.06
N PHE A 384 -8.58 0.69 3.61
CA PHE A 384 -9.62 0.66 4.65
C PHE A 384 -10.93 0.09 4.11
N GLU A 385 -11.40 0.64 2.99
CA GLU A 385 -12.65 0.23 2.34
C GLU A 385 -12.57 -1.23 1.87
N ALA A 386 -11.46 -1.61 1.27
CA ALA A 386 -11.23 -2.96 0.77
C ALA A 386 -11.19 -4.00 1.91
N ALA A 387 -10.59 -3.66 3.05
CA ALA A 387 -10.57 -4.54 4.23
C ALA A 387 -11.95 -4.67 4.88
N PHE A 388 -12.71 -3.58 4.93
CA PHE A 388 -14.09 -3.60 5.42
C PHE A 388 -14.96 -4.48 4.51
N GLU A 389 -14.91 -4.26 3.21
CA GLU A 389 -15.72 -5.00 2.22
C GLU A 389 -15.34 -6.49 2.17
N ALA A 390 -14.04 -6.83 2.18
CA ALA A 390 -13.60 -8.22 2.25
C ALA A 390 -14.13 -8.94 3.50
N SER A 391 -14.13 -8.25 4.65
CA SER A 391 -14.67 -8.78 5.90
C SER A 391 -16.18 -8.96 5.84
N LYS A 392 -16.89 -7.99 5.25
CA LYS A 392 -18.34 -8.06 5.06
C LYS A 392 -18.73 -9.24 4.16
N ILE A 393 -18.07 -9.38 3.01
CA ILE A 393 -18.31 -10.51 2.10
C ILE A 393 -18.02 -11.85 2.81
N ALA A 394 -16.90 -11.94 3.52
CA ALA A 394 -16.54 -13.18 4.23
C ALA A 394 -17.62 -13.60 5.23
N LEU A 395 -18.08 -12.66 6.06
CA LEU A 395 -19.06 -12.90 7.13
C LEU A 395 -20.47 -13.17 6.59
N GLU A 396 -20.93 -12.39 5.63
CA GLU A 396 -22.32 -12.51 5.10
C GLU A 396 -22.46 -13.71 4.17
N HIS A 397 -21.39 -14.15 3.50
CA HIS A 397 -21.42 -15.29 2.57
C HIS A 397 -20.74 -16.55 3.11
N MET A 398 -20.28 -16.56 4.37
CA MET A 398 -19.65 -17.74 4.98
C MET A 398 -18.59 -18.37 4.07
N THR A 399 -17.59 -17.60 3.69
CA THR A 399 -16.55 -18.02 2.75
C THR A 399 -15.23 -17.31 3.05
N PRO A 400 -14.07 -17.96 2.80
CA PRO A 400 -12.82 -17.19 2.80
C PRO A 400 -12.80 -16.22 1.63
N VAL A 401 -12.16 -15.06 1.86
CA VAL A 401 -11.99 -13.96 0.88
C VAL A 401 -10.53 -13.57 0.84
N VAL A 402 -9.96 -13.41 -0.34
CA VAL A 402 -8.61 -12.87 -0.50
C VAL A 402 -8.68 -11.37 -0.76
N LEU A 403 -7.96 -10.61 0.05
CA LEU A 403 -7.69 -9.20 -0.17
C LEU A 403 -6.25 -9.04 -0.66
N LEU A 404 -6.10 -8.63 -1.91
CA LEU A 404 -4.81 -8.28 -2.50
C LEU A 404 -4.47 -6.81 -2.23
N THR A 405 -3.28 -6.57 -1.74
CA THR A 405 -2.58 -5.30 -1.82
C THR A 405 -1.20 -5.56 -2.44
N ASP A 406 -0.34 -4.57 -2.50
CA ASP A 406 1.05 -4.74 -2.91
C ASP A 406 1.97 -3.86 -2.05
N ALA A 407 3.28 -4.06 -2.14
CA ALA A 407 4.25 -3.35 -1.31
C ALA A 407 4.20 -1.82 -1.50
N PHE A 408 3.84 -1.34 -2.69
CA PHE A 408 3.68 0.09 -2.96
C PHE A 408 2.47 0.67 -2.20
N VAL A 409 1.29 0.09 -2.40
CA VAL A 409 0.05 0.55 -1.74
C VAL A 409 0.13 0.37 -0.23
N ALA A 410 0.67 -0.74 0.25
CA ALA A 410 0.73 -1.08 1.66
C ALA A 410 1.64 -0.14 2.48
N ASN A 411 2.81 0.19 1.93
CA ASN A 411 3.82 1.02 2.60
C ASN A 411 3.71 2.50 2.24
N GLY A 412 3.18 2.83 1.06
CA GLY A 412 2.87 4.19 0.66
C GLY A 412 1.79 4.81 1.54
N SER A 413 1.76 6.14 1.60
CA SER A 413 0.75 6.86 2.36
C SER A 413 0.06 7.92 1.51
N ALA A 414 -1.13 8.31 1.96
CA ALA A 414 -1.94 9.35 1.33
C ALA A 414 -2.71 10.15 2.39
N ALA A 415 -3.14 11.35 2.04
CA ALA A 415 -4.04 12.14 2.87
C ALA A 415 -5.41 11.47 2.93
N TRP A 416 -5.82 11.07 4.13
CA TRP A 416 -7.06 10.34 4.37
C TRP A 416 -8.01 11.14 5.24
N LYS A 417 -9.20 11.39 4.72
CA LYS A 417 -10.29 11.94 5.50
C LYS A 417 -10.83 10.86 6.43
N LEU A 418 -10.80 11.11 7.74
CA LEU A 418 -11.29 10.14 8.72
C LEU A 418 -12.78 9.85 8.48
N PRO A 419 -13.16 8.59 8.23
CA PRO A 419 -14.55 8.21 8.04
C PRO A 419 -15.31 8.24 9.39
N LYS A 420 -16.61 8.32 9.31
CA LYS A 420 -17.47 8.11 10.48
C LYS A 420 -17.98 6.68 10.43
N LEU A 421 -17.71 5.91 11.46
CA LEU A 421 -18.17 4.52 11.53
C LEU A 421 -19.70 4.39 11.40
N ALA A 422 -20.46 5.43 11.82
CA ALA A 422 -21.90 5.45 11.68
C ALA A 422 -22.39 5.40 10.22
N ASP A 423 -21.56 5.86 9.27
CA ASP A 423 -21.91 5.91 7.84
C ASP A 423 -21.75 4.51 7.17
N TYR A 424 -21.12 3.55 7.86
CA TYR A 424 -20.93 2.18 7.35
C TYR A 424 -22.10 1.28 7.72
N PRO A 425 -22.50 0.36 6.82
CA PRO A 425 -23.60 -0.59 7.07
C PRO A 425 -23.25 -1.54 8.22
N ALA A 426 -24.27 -2.07 8.88
CA ALA A 426 -24.09 -3.23 9.74
C ALA A 426 -23.67 -4.44 8.90
N ILE A 427 -22.90 -5.33 9.49
CA ILE A 427 -22.53 -6.62 8.89
C ILE A 427 -23.33 -7.69 9.64
N ASN A 428 -24.08 -8.48 8.89
CA ASN A 428 -25.03 -9.42 9.45
C ASN A 428 -24.70 -10.87 9.04
N PRO A 429 -23.85 -11.58 9.79
CA PRO A 429 -23.60 -12.98 9.52
C PRO A 429 -24.89 -13.82 9.61
N PRO A 430 -25.06 -14.86 8.78
CA PRO A 430 -26.27 -15.68 8.79
C PRO A 430 -26.26 -16.66 9.98
N TYR A 431 -26.43 -16.14 11.20
CA TYR A 431 -26.51 -16.99 12.38
C TYR A 431 -27.68 -17.98 12.27
N VAL A 432 -27.47 -19.18 12.84
CA VAL A 432 -28.53 -20.18 12.86
C VAL A 432 -29.76 -19.66 13.62
N PRO A 433 -30.96 -19.65 13.01
CA PRO A 433 -32.20 -19.25 13.69
C PRO A 433 -32.54 -20.17 14.88
N ALA A 434 -33.02 -19.56 15.96
CA ALA A 434 -33.37 -20.30 17.20
C ALA A 434 -34.43 -21.38 16.99
N GLU A 435 -35.32 -21.15 16.02
CA GLU A 435 -36.42 -22.06 15.64
C GLU A 435 -35.92 -23.39 15.08
N LEU A 436 -34.71 -23.42 14.56
CA LEU A 436 -34.08 -24.64 14.03
C LEU A 436 -33.44 -25.52 15.12
N LYS A 437 -33.55 -25.16 16.41
CA LYS A 437 -33.01 -25.95 17.51
C LYS A 437 -33.53 -27.38 17.47
N GLY A 438 -32.61 -28.34 17.37
CA GLY A 438 -32.91 -29.78 17.30
C GLY A 438 -33.28 -30.33 15.93
N SER A 439 -33.48 -29.48 14.91
CA SER A 439 -33.72 -29.91 13.52
C SER A 439 -32.65 -29.41 12.55
N TRP A 440 -31.80 -28.48 12.97
CA TRP A 440 -30.73 -27.93 12.15
C TRP A 440 -29.64 -28.95 11.83
N THR A 441 -29.11 -28.84 10.63
CA THR A 441 -27.93 -29.61 10.17
C THR A 441 -26.81 -28.66 9.74
N PRO A 442 -25.53 -29.07 9.83
CA PRO A 442 -24.38 -28.15 9.64
C PRO A 442 -24.31 -27.46 8.29
N TYR A 443 -24.86 -28.03 7.23
CA TYR A 443 -24.87 -27.45 5.88
C TYR A 443 -26.25 -26.95 5.43
N GLN A 444 -27.19 -26.82 6.35
CA GLN A 444 -28.46 -26.15 6.06
C GLN A 444 -28.20 -24.69 5.67
N ARG A 445 -28.80 -24.25 4.56
CA ARG A 445 -28.55 -22.97 3.91
C ARG A 445 -29.79 -22.10 3.92
N ASN A 446 -29.57 -20.77 3.89
CA ASN A 446 -30.63 -19.79 3.64
C ASN A 446 -31.00 -19.74 2.14
N GLU A 447 -31.90 -18.81 1.75
CA GLU A 447 -32.39 -18.64 0.37
C GLU A 447 -31.29 -18.24 -0.62
N ASP A 448 -30.23 -17.58 -0.12
CA ASP A 448 -29.07 -17.20 -0.94
C ASP A 448 -28.07 -18.34 -1.15
N GLY A 449 -28.30 -19.49 -0.52
CA GLY A 449 -27.42 -20.64 -0.57
C GLY A 449 -26.25 -20.55 0.41
N VAL A 450 -26.33 -19.64 1.38
CA VAL A 450 -25.31 -19.46 2.41
C VAL A 450 -25.61 -20.34 3.63
N ARG A 451 -24.61 -21.07 4.08
CA ARG A 451 -24.70 -21.93 5.28
C ARG A 451 -24.96 -21.08 6.54
N TYR A 452 -25.90 -21.53 7.38
CA TYR A 452 -26.10 -20.92 8.68
C TYR A 452 -24.89 -21.12 9.60
N TRP A 453 -24.53 -20.07 10.34
CA TRP A 453 -23.39 -20.10 11.27
C TRP A 453 -23.86 -20.43 12.69
N ALA A 454 -23.59 -21.62 13.15
CA ALA A 454 -23.71 -22.02 14.55
C ALA A 454 -22.33 -21.91 15.21
N ILE A 455 -22.29 -21.39 16.42
CA ILE A 455 -21.06 -21.19 17.18
C ILE A 455 -20.89 -22.34 18.18
N PRO A 456 -19.70 -22.95 18.34
CA PRO A 456 -19.43 -23.97 19.34
C PRO A 456 -19.85 -23.53 20.76
N GLY A 457 -20.56 -24.40 21.46
CA GLY A 457 -21.11 -24.11 22.77
C GLY A 457 -22.55 -23.56 22.77
N GLN A 458 -23.10 -23.24 21.60
CA GLN A 458 -24.52 -22.84 21.46
C GLN A 458 -25.41 -24.07 21.69
N GLU A 459 -26.30 -24.00 22.71
CA GLU A 459 -27.15 -25.10 23.11
C GLU A 459 -28.10 -25.55 22.01
N GLY A 460 -28.09 -26.85 21.68
CA GLY A 460 -28.94 -27.47 20.65
C GLY A 460 -28.40 -27.37 19.21
N PHE A 461 -27.19 -26.83 19.03
CA PHE A 461 -26.53 -26.71 17.73
C PHE A 461 -25.14 -27.39 17.69
N THR A 462 -25.01 -28.46 18.46
CA THR A 462 -23.79 -29.27 18.49
C THR A 462 -23.54 -29.88 17.10
N HIS A 463 -22.34 -29.68 16.55
CA HIS A 463 -22.00 -30.14 15.20
C HIS A 463 -20.50 -30.37 15.02
N ILE A 464 -20.15 -31.03 13.93
CA ILE A 464 -18.76 -31.25 13.52
C ILE A 464 -18.59 -30.71 12.10
N LEU A 465 -17.55 -29.90 11.90
CA LEU A 465 -17.03 -29.52 10.59
C LEU A 465 -15.62 -30.10 10.42
N GLY A 466 -15.17 -30.23 9.17
CA GLY A 466 -13.83 -30.72 8.87
C GLY A 466 -13.57 -30.84 7.37
N GLY A 467 -12.37 -31.26 7.02
CA GLY A 467 -11.89 -31.29 5.62
C GLY A 467 -12.41 -32.44 4.76
N LEU A 468 -13.10 -33.43 5.34
CA LEU A 468 -13.76 -34.47 4.52
C LEU A 468 -15.09 -33.94 3.99
N GLU A 469 -15.47 -34.38 2.77
CA GLU A 469 -16.77 -34.03 2.18
C GLU A 469 -17.92 -34.49 3.08
N LYS A 470 -18.94 -33.64 3.16
CA LYS A 470 -20.12 -33.85 3.99
C LYS A 470 -21.36 -33.97 3.13
N ASP A 471 -22.29 -34.75 3.60
CA ASP A 471 -23.63 -34.81 3.04
C ASP A 471 -24.38 -33.49 3.26
N ASN A 472 -24.95 -32.94 2.18
CA ASN A 472 -25.62 -31.65 2.22
C ASN A 472 -26.80 -31.58 3.19
N ALA A 473 -27.53 -32.69 3.36
CA ALA A 473 -28.73 -32.74 4.18
C ALA A 473 -28.42 -33.04 5.66
N THR A 474 -27.48 -33.93 5.92
CA THR A 474 -27.23 -34.47 7.26
C THR A 474 -25.97 -33.92 7.91
N GLY A 475 -25.00 -33.45 7.12
CA GLY A 475 -23.68 -33.06 7.62
C GLY A 475 -22.77 -34.22 8.00
N ALA A 476 -23.17 -35.45 7.76
CA ALA A 476 -22.33 -36.64 7.96
C ALA A 476 -21.26 -36.75 6.87
N ILE A 477 -20.17 -37.47 7.14
CA ILE A 477 -19.15 -37.75 6.12
C ILE A 477 -19.81 -38.51 4.96
N SER A 478 -19.57 -38.07 3.74
CA SER A 478 -20.18 -38.66 2.52
C SER A 478 -19.13 -38.93 1.46
N THR A 479 -19.19 -40.10 0.87
CA THR A 479 -18.45 -40.52 -0.34
C THR A 479 -19.34 -40.63 -1.55
N ASN A 480 -20.61 -40.20 -1.46
CA ASN A 480 -21.57 -40.24 -2.54
C ASN A 480 -21.17 -39.26 -3.65
N PRO A 481 -21.01 -39.72 -4.92
CA PRO A 481 -20.53 -38.86 -5.99
C PRO A 481 -21.54 -37.75 -6.36
N GLU A 482 -22.84 -38.02 -6.28
CA GLU A 482 -23.87 -37.01 -6.57
C GLU A 482 -23.89 -35.90 -5.52
N ASN A 483 -23.72 -36.27 -4.25
CA ASN A 483 -23.58 -35.29 -3.19
C ASN A 483 -22.30 -34.46 -3.34
N HIS A 484 -21.18 -35.05 -3.73
CA HIS A 484 -19.94 -34.31 -3.97
C HIS A 484 -20.12 -33.29 -5.11
N HIS A 485 -20.75 -33.69 -6.20
CA HIS A 485 -21.08 -32.79 -7.32
C HIS A 485 -21.99 -31.64 -6.85
N LEU A 486 -23.05 -31.94 -6.11
CA LEU A 486 -23.96 -30.96 -5.55
C LEU A 486 -23.23 -29.95 -4.65
N MET A 487 -22.40 -30.41 -3.70
CA MET A 487 -21.67 -29.54 -2.78
C MET A 487 -20.69 -28.63 -3.51
N THR A 488 -20.04 -29.14 -4.56
CA THR A 488 -19.16 -28.32 -5.43
C THR A 488 -19.95 -27.21 -6.13
N GLN A 489 -21.10 -27.54 -6.71
CA GLN A 489 -21.98 -26.55 -7.35
C GLN A 489 -22.49 -25.51 -6.36
N LEU A 490 -22.93 -25.90 -5.17
CA LEU A 490 -23.44 -24.99 -4.14
C LEU A 490 -22.37 -24.00 -3.67
N ARG A 491 -21.13 -24.44 -3.50
CA ARG A 491 -20.00 -23.56 -3.16
C ARG A 491 -19.75 -22.53 -4.25
N GLN A 492 -19.77 -22.94 -5.53
CA GLN A 492 -19.60 -22.01 -6.66
C GLN A 492 -20.76 -21.04 -6.79
N GLN A 493 -22.00 -21.53 -6.78
CA GLN A 493 -23.21 -20.71 -6.89
C GLN A 493 -23.30 -19.62 -5.82
N LYS A 494 -22.86 -19.93 -4.59
CA LYS A 494 -22.80 -18.96 -3.51
C LYS A 494 -21.86 -17.77 -3.86
N ILE A 495 -20.70 -18.04 -4.46
CA ILE A 495 -19.76 -17.00 -4.89
C ILE A 495 -20.34 -16.21 -6.08
N ASP A 496 -20.96 -16.87 -7.03
CA ASP A 496 -21.56 -16.23 -8.21
C ASP A 496 -22.72 -15.28 -7.87
N LYS A 497 -23.39 -15.51 -6.73
CA LYS A 497 -24.48 -14.65 -6.23
C LYS A 497 -24.00 -13.39 -5.49
N ILE A 498 -22.71 -13.28 -5.17
CA ILE A 498 -22.18 -12.10 -4.49
C ILE A 498 -22.32 -10.89 -5.41
N GLN A 499 -23.10 -9.91 -4.95
CA GLN A 499 -23.27 -8.66 -5.69
C GLN A 499 -22.09 -7.73 -5.43
N VAL A 500 -21.45 -7.32 -6.50
CA VAL A 500 -20.37 -6.34 -6.48
C VAL A 500 -20.75 -5.14 -7.35
N PRO A 501 -20.27 -3.92 -7.02
CA PRO A 501 -20.54 -2.74 -7.84
C PRO A 501 -20.04 -2.92 -9.28
N ASP A 502 -20.73 -2.30 -10.21
CA ASP A 502 -20.29 -2.19 -11.60
C ASP A 502 -18.93 -1.47 -11.69
N VAL A 503 -18.11 -1.88 -12.65
CA VAL A 503 -16.87 -1.15 -12.94
C VAL A 503 -17.22 0.21 -13.54
N VAL A 504 -16.65 1.26 -12.94
CA VAL A 504 -16.83 2.65 -13.40
C VAL A 504 -15.80 2.94 -14.48
N VAL A 505 -16.25 3.53 -15.58
CA VAL A 505 -15.36 4.03 -16.63
C VAL A 505 -15.15 5.53 -16.42
N GLU A 506 -13.90 5.92 -16.28
CA GLU A 506 -13.45 7.31 -16.11
C GLU A 506 -12.90 7.88 -17.44
N GLY A 507 -12.78 9.20 -17.55
CA GLY A 507 -12.27 9.85 -18.75
C GLY A 507 -13.31 10.01 -19.85
N ASP A 508 -12.93 9.78 -21.10
CA ASP A 508 -13.77 10.00 -22.30
C ASP A 508 -14.67 8.78 -22.58
N LYS A 509 -15.46 8.40 -21.59
CA LYS A 509 -16.25 7.16 -21.53
C LYS A 509 -17.18 6.90 -22.72
N ASP A 510 -17.59 7.96 -23.43
CA ASP A 510 -18.58 7.85 -24.52
C ASP A 510 -17.93 7.71 -25.90
N ASP A 511 -16.71 8.23 -26.09
CA ASP A 511 -16.04 8.31 -27.39
C ASP A 511 -14.53 8.00 -27.34
N ALA A 512 -14.07 7.32 -26.28
CA ALA A 512 -12.67 6.91 -26.19
C ALA A 512 -12.28 5.95 -27.33
N GLU A 513 -11.10 6.19 -27.89
CA GLU A 513 -10.47 5.34 -28.89
C GLU A 513 -9.64 4.21 -28.24
N LEU A 514 -9.25 4.40 -26.98
CA LEU A 514 -8.52 3.41 -26.17
C LEU A 514 -9.11 3.35 -24.76
N LEU A 515 -9.48 2.15 -24.34
CA LEU A 515 -9.76 1.84 -22.92
C LEU A 515 -8.50 1.30 -22.27
N ILE A 516 -8.05 1.97 -21.21
CA ILE A 516 -7.01 1.49 -20.31
C ILE A 516 -7.68 0.64 -19.23
N VAL A 517 -7.16 -0.56 -18.97
CA VAL A 517 -7.67 -1.49 -17.96
C VAL A 517 -6.56 -1.85 -16.98
N GLY A 518 -6.86 -1.83 -15.69
CA GLY A 518 -5.94 -2.26 -14.65
C GLY A 518 -6.67 -2.76 -13.41
N PHE A 519 -5.92 -3.19 -12.41
CA PHE A 519 -6.46 -3.59 -11.12
C PHE A 519 -5.51 -3.24 -9.97
N GLY A 520 -6.03 -3.20 -8.74
CA GLY A 520 -5.21 -3.04 -7.53
C GLY A 520 -4.38 -1.75 -7.51
N GLY A 521 -3.13 -1.83 -7.07
CA GLY A 521 -2.24 -0.69 -6.83
C GLY A 521 -1.82 0.11 -8.06
N THR A 522 -2.20 -0.31 -9.27
CA THR A 522 -1.89 0.44 -10.51
C THR A 522 -2.80 1.64 -10.77
N TYR A 523 -3.90 1.78 -10.01
CA TYR A 523 -4.92 2.81 -10.24
C TYR A 523 -4.34 4.21 -10.44
N GLY A 524 -3.56 4.68 -9.48
CA GLY A 524 -3.05 6.05 -9.52
C GLY A 524 -2.20 6.37 -10.74
N HIS A 525 -1.36 5.43 -11.15
CA HIS A 525 -0.48 5.59 -12.31
C HIS A 525 -1.26 5.56 -13.62
N LEU A 526 -2.24 4.66 -13.75
CA LEU A 526 -3.09 4.57 -14.93
C LEU A 526 -4.01 5.79 -15.07
N HIS A 527 -4.52 6.31 -13.94
CA HIS A 527 -5.32 7.53 -13.91
C HIS A 527 -4.48 8.75 -14.35
N ALA A 528 -3.27 8.90 -13.80
CA ALA A 528 -2.39 9.98 -14.18
C ALA A 528 -2.01 9.91 -15.67
N ALA A 529 -1.71 8.72 -16.20
CA ALA A 529 -1.43 8.53 -17.62
C ALA A 529 -2.64 8.89 -18.51
N MET A 530 -3.85 8.48 -18.10
CA MET A 530 -5.09 8.88 -18.80
C MET A 530 -5.25 10.41 -18.83
N ASP A 531 -5.05 11.07 -17.68
CA ASP A 531 -5.21 12.53 -17.59
C ASP A 531 -4.17 13.27 -18.44
N GLU A 532 -2.91 12.83 -18.47
CA GLU A 532 -1.87 13.41 -19.34
C GLU A 532 -2.21 13.23 -20.82
N MET A 533 -2.63 12.03 -21.22
CA MET A 533 -3.03 11.77 -22.60
C MET A 533 -4.22 12.63 -23.03
N ARG A 534 -5.21 12.82 -22.14
CA ARG A 534 -6.37 13.69 -22.39
C ARG A 534 -5.97 15.16 -22.49
N ALA A 535 -5.01 15.60 -21.67
CA ALA A 535 -4.46 16.97 -21.76
C ALA A 535 -3.75 17.21 -23.10
N GLU A 536 -3.22 16.17 -23.75
CA GLU A 536 -2.67 16.19 -25.10
C GLU A 536 -3.75 16.06 -26.20
N GLY A 537 -5.03 15.99 -25.85
CA GLY A 537 -6.15 15.90 -26.79
C GLY A 537 -6.47 14.50 -27.29
N LYS A 538 -5.91 13.44 -26.69
CA LYS A 538 -6.19 12.05 -27.01
C LYS A 538 -7.47 11.60 -26.31
N LYS A 539 -8.30 10.79 -26.97
CA LYS A 539 -9.55 10.26 -26.42
C LYS A 539 -9.32 8.92 -25.75
N VAL A 540 -9.18 8.93 -24.44
CA VAL A 540 -8.88 7.74 -23.64
C VAL A 540 -9.78 7.65 -22.43
N ALA A 541 -10.06 6.40 -22.02
CA ALA A 541 -10.84 6.09 -20.84
C ALA A 541 -10.11 5.05 -19.98
N LEU A 542 -10.47 4.99 -18.70
CA LEU A 542 -9.93 4.03 -17.72
C LEU A 542 -11.06 3.22 -17.10
N ALA A 543 -10.93 1.90 -17.11
CA ALA A 543 -11.72 0.96 -16.31
C ALA A 543 -10.80 0.23 -15.34
N HIS A 544 -10.93 0.53 -14.05
CA HIS A 544 -10.06 -0.04 -13.03
C HIS A 544 -10.82 -0.97 -12.09
N PHE A 545 -10.27 -2.17 -11.86
CA PHE A 545 -10.94 -3.24 -11.12
C PHE A 545 -10.45 -3.34 -9.68
N LYS A 546 -11.40 -3.26 -8.75
CA LYS A 546 -11.25 -3.61 -7.33
C LYS A 546 -11.74 -5.03 -7.07
N PHE A 547 -12.87 -5.42 -7.64
CA PHE A 547 -13.44 -6.76 -7.53
C PHE A 547 -12.96 -7.62 -8.70
N ILE A 548 -12.25 -8.70 -8.38
CA ILE A 548 -11.64 -9.57 -9.36
C ILE A 548 -12.45 -10.86 -9.51
N ASN A 549 -12.91 -11.43 -8.39
CA ASN A 549 -13.80 -12.58 -8.39
C ASN A 549 -14.85 -12.45 -7.28
N PRO A 550 -16.16 -12.39 -7.60
CA PRO A 550 -16.70 -12.29 -8.95
C PRO A 550 -16.31 -10.95 -9.62
N LEU A 551 -16.26 -10.96 -10.95
CA LEU A 551 -16.14 -9.73 -11.73
C LEU A 551 -17.44 -8.92 -11.67
N PRO A 552 -17.37 -7.57 -11.78
CA PRO A 552 -18.54 -6.73 -11.98
C PRO A 552 -19.43 -7.18 -13.14
N ALA A 553 -20.74 -7.11 -12.98
CA ALA A 553 -21.70 -7.64 -13.96
C ALA A 553 -21.56 -6.99 -15.36
N ASN A 554 -21.20 -5.70 -15.40
CA ASN A 554 -21.01 -4.95 -16.64
C ASN A 554 -19.64 -5.19 -17.33
N THR A 555 -18.78 -6.08 -16.80
CA THR A 555 -17.41 -6.27 -17.33
C THR A 555 -17.38 -6.59 -18.82
N ALA A 556 -18.21 -7.56 -19.27
CA ALA A 556 -18.21 -7.96 -20.68
C ALA A 556 -18.70 -6.83 -21.61
N GLU A 557 -19.65 -6.04 -21.18
CA GLU A 557 -20.14 -4.87 -21.91
C GLU A 557 -19.04 -3.82 -22.07
N VAL A 558 -18.40 -3.45 -20.95
CA VAL A 558 -17.32 -2.46 -20.94
C VAL A 558 -16.14 -2.91 -21.81
N MET A 559 -15.72 -4.19 -21.72
CA MET A 559 -14.60 -4.70 -22.51
C MET A 559 -14.87 -4.73 -24.02
N LYS A 560 -16.12 -4.79 -24.45
CA LYS A 560 -16.52 -4.86 -25.87
C LYS A 560 -16.93 -3.51 -26.46
N LYS A 561 -17.07 -2.47 -25.63
CA LYS A 561 -17.55 -1.15 -26.05
C LYS A 561 -16.51 -0.39 -26.88
N TYR A 562 -15.24 -0.53 -26.58
CA TYR A 562 -14.18 0.32 -27.12
C TYR A 562 -13.39 -0.36 -28.24
N PRO A 563 -12.95 0.41 -29.28
CA PRO A 563 -12.26 -0.17 -30.42
C PRO A 563 -10.90 -0.78 -30.07
N LYS A 564 -10.22 -0.22 -29.07
CA LYS A 564 -8.95 -0.71 -28.54
C LYS A 564 -9.02 -0.79 -27.02
N VAL A 565 -8.50 -1.88 -26.48
CA VAL A 565 -8.39 -2.09 -25.03
C VAL A 565 -6.98 -2.51 -24.71
N VAL A 566 -6.34 -1.88 -23.72
CA VAL A 566 -5.04 -2.28 -23.18
C VAL A 566 -5.18 -2.65 -21.71
N VAL A 567 -4.71 -3.85 -21.34
CA VAL A 567 -4.59 -4.26 -19.93
C VAL A 567 -3.16 -3.99 -19.48
N ALA A 568 -3.03 -3.15 -18.44
CA ALA A 568 -1.74 -2.76 -17.88
C ALA A 568 -1.59 -3.33 -16.46
N GLU A 569 -0.56 -4.15 -16.26
CA GLU A 569 -0.38 -4.89 -15.01
C GLU A 569 1.09 -5.16 -14.67
N GLN A 570 1.38 -5.24 -13.37
CA GLN A 570 2.73 -5.49 -12.85
C GLN A 570 3.01 -6.99 -12.72
N ASN A 571 2.71 -7.72 -13.78
CA ASN A 571 2.95 -9.15 -13.98
C ASN A 571 2.98 -9.46 -15.48
N MET A 572 3.08 -10.72 -15.87
CA MET A 572 3.18 -11.16 -17.27
C MET A 572 1.81 -11.48 -17.91
N GLY A 573 0.78 -10.67 -17.62
CA GLY A 573 -0.53 -10.78 -18.26
C GLY A 573 -1.52 -11.68 -17.52
N GLN A 574 -1.46 -11.76 -16.20
CA GLN A 574 -2.31 -12.62 -15.39
C GLN A 574 -3.78 -12.15 -15.41
N PHE A 575 -4.01 -10.84 -15.28
CA PHE A 575 -5.37 -10.30 -15.34
C PHE A 575 -5.94 -10.29 -16.75
N ALA A 576 -5.12 -9.94 -17.76
CA ALA A 576 -5.51 -10.08 -19.17
C ALA A 576 -5.89 -11.52 -19.50
N GLY A 577 -5.14 -12.51 -19.01
CA GLY A 577 -5.45 -13.93 -19.13
C GLY A 577 -6.79 -14.29 -18.46
N TYR A 578 -7.01 -13.80 -17.24
CA TYR A 578 -8.26 -14.04 -16.51
C TYR A 578 -9.47 -13.42 -17.21
N LEU A 579 -9.36 -12.15 -17.67
CA LEU A 579 -10.43 -11.51 -18.44
C LEU A 579 -10.77 -12.28 -19.73
N ARG A 580 -9.76 -12.84 -20.43
CA ARG A 580 -9.99 -13.69 -21.62
C ARG A 580 -10.72 -14.99 -21.30
N MET A 581 -10.55 -15.54 -20.09
CA MET A 581 -11.34 -16.72 -19.63
C MET A 581 -12.79 -16.36 -19.32
N LYS A 582 -13.09 -15.12 -18.98
CA LYS A 582 -14.41 -14.67 -18.51
C LYS A 582 -15.22 -13.91 -19.57
N VAL A 583 -14.56 -13.34 -20.58
CA VAL A 583 -15.20 -12.54 -21.64
C VAL A 583 -14.90 -13.16 -23.00
N ASP A 584 -15.92 -13.79 -23.60
CA ASP A 584 -15.80 -14.45 -24.88
C ASP A 584 -15.29 -13.54 -25.98
N GLY A 585 -14.26 -13.99 -26.71
CA GLY A 585 -13.66 -13.29 -27.83
C GLY A 585 -12.83 -12.05 -27.45
N PHE A 586 -12.57 -11.81 -26.18
CA PHE A 586 -11.76 -10.66 -25.73
C PHE A 586 -10.27 -10.88 -26.00
N VAL A 587 -9.65 -9.99 -26.76
CA VAL A 587 -8.22 -10.01 -27.08
C VAL A 587 -7.64 -8.59 -26.92
N PRO A 588 -7.17 -8.23 -25.73
CA PRO A 588 -6.62 -6.91 -25.48
C PRO A 588 -5.17 -6.76 -25.97
N TYR A 589 -4.74 -5.52 -26.18
CA TYR A 589 -3.34 -5.17 -26.06
C TYR A 589 -2.90 -5.35 -24.59
N GLN A 590 -1.61 -5.54 -24.35
CA GLN A 590 -1.08 -5.72 -23.01
C GLN A 590 0.14 -4.80 -22.79
N TYR A 591 0.21 -4.22 -21.59
CA TYR A 591 1.39 -3.56 -21.05
C TYR A 591 1.79 -4.31 -19.78
N ASN A 592 2.80 -5.15 -19.88
CA ASN A 592 3.25 -6.02 -18.80
C ASN A 592 4.63 -5.58 -18.34
N GLU A 593 4.76 -5.22 -17.05
CA GLU A 593 6.03 -4.75 -16.49
C GLU A 593 6.30 -5.41 -15.14
N VAL A 594 7.45 -6.09 -15.01
CA VAL A 594 7.87 -6.81 -13.80
C VAL A 594 9.24 -6.28 -13.39
N LYS A 595 9.25 -5.08 -12.77
CA LYS A 595 10.48 -4.39 -12.36
C LYS A 595 10.64 -4.28 -10.84
N GLY A 596 9.64 -4.73 -10.06
CA GLY A 596 9.63 -4.54 -8.61
C GLY A 596 9.47 -3.08 -8.19
N GLN A 597 8.95 -2.23 -9.06
CA GLN A 597 8.72 -0.79 -8.87
C GLN A 597 7.32 -0.42 -9.37
N PRO A 598 6.70 0.65 -8.84
CA PRO A 598 5.49 1.22 -9.44
C PRO A 598 5.74 1.61 -10.92
N PHE A 599 4.68 1.68 -11.70
CA PHE A 599 4.74 2.20 -13.07
C PHE A 599 5.31 3.62 -13.13
N VAL A 600 5.93 3.95 -14.26
CA VAL A 600 6.36 5.30 -14.61
C VAL A 600 5.31 5.89 -15.56
N VAL A 601 4.70 7.02 -15.20
CA VAL A 601 3.59 7.61 -15.95
C VAL A 601 4.01 7.96 -17.38
N ASN A 602 5.19 8.53 -17.56
CA ASN A 602 5.73 8.86 -18.88
C ASN A 602 5.91 7.62 -19.78
N GLU A 603 6.34 6.46 -19.21
CA GLU A 603 6.46 5.20 -19.96
C GLU A 603 5.08 4.68 -20.39
N LEU A 604 4.07 4.78 -19.50
CA LEU A 604 2.68 4.42 -19.81
C LEU A 604 2.11 5.28 -20.96
N VAL A 605 2.26 6.60 -20.86
CA VAL A 605 1.79 7.55 -21.89
C VAL A 605 2.41 7.23 -23.25
N ALA A 606 3.71 6.98 -23.28
CA ALA A 606 4.40 6.61 -24.52
C ALA A 606 3.86 5.29 -25.11
N ALA A 607 3.74 4.25 -24.29
CA ALA A 607 3.26 2.93 -24.71
C ALA A 607 1.79 2.96 -25.18
N PHE A 608 0.91 3.68 -24.46
CA PHE A 608 -0.49 3.80 -24.83
C PHE A 608 -0.69 4.64 -26.07
N THR A 609 0.14 5.67 -26.27
CA THR A 609 0.17 6.45 -27.53
C THR A 609 0.56 5.58 -28.71
N GLU A 610 1.54 4.69 -28.55
CA GLU A 610 1.92 3.74 -29.61
C GLU A 610 0.75 2.79 -29.96
N ILE A 611 0.01 2.31 -28.95
CA ILE A 611 -1.17 1.45 -29.16
C ILE A 611 -2.29 2.21 -29.86
N LEU A 612 -2.53 3.47 -29.51
CA LEU A 612 -3.51 4.33 -30.18
C LEU A 612 -3.22 4.47 -31.67
N ASN A 613 -1.94 4.54 -32.04
CA ASN A 613 -1.50 4.76 -33.41
C ASN A 613 -1.47 3.48 -34.28
N LYS A 614 -1.64 2.30 -33.68
CA LYS A 614 -1.76 1.00 -34.40
C LYS A 614 -3.16 0.80 -34.97
#